data_e0af0a6cc5213d86000357ffcd4839f9
#
_entry.id   e0af0a6cc5213d86000357ffcd4839f9
#
_cell.length_a   1.000
_cell.length_b   1.000
_cell.length_c   1.000
_cell.angle_alpha   90.00
_cell.angle_beta   90.00
_cell.angle_gamma   90.00
#
_symmetry.space_group_name_H-M   'P 1'
#
loop_
_entity.id
_entity.type
_entity.pdbx_description
1 polymer ?
#
loop_
_entity_poly.entity_id
_entity_poly.type
_entity_poly.pdbx_seq_one_letter_code
_entity_poly.pdbx_strand_id
1 'polypeptide(L)' 'MLNGMIMKIETKFNIGDKVKFTKDRGLLEAEVIVVETLNKSDVSFITYVVMTKDGRFFRRYEYELNDLTS' A
#
# COMPACT_ATOMS: atom_id res chain seq x y z
N MET A 1 26.83 13.62 -13.09
CA MET A 1 26.19 13.37 -12.95
C MET A 1 25.39 13.27 -12.01
N LEU A 2 24.77 13.28 -11.87
CA LEU A 2 23.85 13.39 -11.06
C LEU A 2 23.14 12.27 -10.72
N ASN A 3 23.76 11.19 -10.69
CA ASN A 3 23.17 10.01 -10.37
C ASN A 3 22.57 10.00 -9.08
N GLY A 4 23.04 10.66 -8.14
CA GLY A 4 22.51 10.66 -6.83
C GLY A 4 21.19 11.31 -6.73
N MET A 5 20.74 11.87 -7.80
CA MET A 5 19.47 12.51 -7.79
C MET A 5 18.35 11.57 -8.14
N ILE A 6 18.64 10.35 -8.47
CA ILE A 6 17.59 9.41 -8.75
C ILE A 6 16.99 8.97 -7.45
N MET A 7 15.73 9.31 -7.24
CA MET A 7 15.04 8.91 -6.05
C MET A 7 14.45 7.55 -6.29
N LYS A 8 14.88 6.60 -5.49
CA LYS A 8 14.30 5.32 -5.54
C LYS A 8 13.14 5.32 -4.57
N ILE A 9 11.95 5.11 -5.04
CA ILE A 9 10.79 5.01 -4.17
C ILE A 9 10.68 3.56 -3.76
N GLU A 10 10.87 3.32 -2.48
CA GLU A 10 10.75 1.97 -1.97
C GLU A 10 9.37 1.78 -1.38
N THR A 11 8.67 0.77 -1.82
CA THR A 11 7.36 0.43 -1.27
C THR A 11 7.53 -0.67 -0.25
N LYS A 12 6.75 -0.58 0.82
CA LYS A 12 6.81 -1.57 1.88
C LYS A 12 6.19 -2.89 1.45
N PHE A 13 5.18 -2.82 0.61
CA PHE A 13 4.48 -4.01 0.14
C PHE A 13 4.55 -4.12 -1.37
N ASN A 14 4.48 -5.35 -1.86
CA ASN A 14 4.50 -5.63 -3.29
C ASN A 14 3.17 -6.24 -3.70
N ILE A 15 2.87 -6.18 -4.99
CA ILE A 15 1.68 -6.82 -5.53
C ILE A 15 1.74 -8.31 -5.18
N GLY A 16 0.65 -8.83 -4.65
CA GLY A 16 0.56 -10.20 -4.20
C GLY A 16 0.78 -10.39 -2.71
N ASP A 17 1.27 -9.37 -2.02
CA ASP A 17 1.48 -9.48 -0.58
C ASP A 17 0.16 -9.52 0.16
N LYS A 18 0.12 -10.30 1.23
CA LYS A 18 -1.05 -10.39 2.09
C LYS A 18 -0.90 -9.40 3.22
N VAL A 19 -1.92 -8.59 3.43
CA VAL A 19 -1.89 -7.53 4.43
C VAL A 19 -3.19 -7.55 5.22
N LYS A 20 -3.21 -6.79 6.30
CA LYS A 20 -4.40 -6.61 7.11
C LYS A 20 -4.56 -5.14 7.46
N PHE A 21 -5.79 -4.72 7.63
CA PHE A 21 -6.08 -3.34 8.02
C PHE A 21 -7.38 -3.30 8.81
N THR A 22 -7.57 -2.22 9.54
CA THR A 22 -8.74 -2.06 10.39
C THR A 22 -9.86 -1.36 9.64
N LYS A 23 -11.07 -1.88 9.75
CA LYS A 23 -12.24 -1.24 9.20
C LYS A 23 -13.43 -1.55 10.11
N ASP A 24 -14.15 -0.50 10.53
CA ASP A 24 -15.37 -0.66 11.35
C ASP A 24 -15.14 -1.55 12.58
N ARG A 25 -14.06 -1.30 13.28
CA ARG A 25 -13.68 -2.02 14.50
C ARG A 25 -13.30 -3.48 14.26
N GLY A 26 -13.15 -3.86 13.02
CA GLY A 26 -12.72 -5.21 12.68
C GLY A 26 -11.45 -5.19 11.89
N LEU A 27 -10.84 -6.36 11.79
CA LEU A 27 -9.64 -6.53 10.99
C LEU A 27 -10.02 -7.25 9.71
N LEU A 28 -9.60 -6.72 8.59
CA LEU A 28 -9.80 -7.35 7.30
C LEU A 28 -8.46 -7.78 6.73
N GLU A 29 -8.45 -8.94 6.11
CA GLU A 29 -7.28 -9.45 5.41
C GLU A 29 -7.50 -9.25 3.92
N ALA A 30 -6.45 -8.89 3.22
CA ALA A 30 -6.56 -8.59 1.80
C ALA A 30 -5.23 -8.84 1.11
N GLU A 31 -5.26 -8.77 -0.21
CA GLU A 31 -4.08 -8.94 -1.03
C GLU A 31 -3.83 -7.65 -1.80
N VAL A 32 -2.59 -7.22 -1.86
CA VAL A 32 -2.21 -6.03 -2.61
C VAL A 32 -2.30 -6.36 -4.09
N ILE A 33 -3.08 -5.57 -4.83
CA ILE A 33 -3.24 -5.78 -6.26
C ILE A 33 -2.70 -4.61 -7.09
N VAL A 34 -2.60 -3.43 -6.52
CA VAL A 34 -2.03 -2.27 -7.22
C VAL A 34 -1.23 -1.44 -6.22
N VAL A 35 -0.10 -0.95 -6.66
CA VAL A 35 0.70 0.00 -5.87
C VAL A 35 0.70 1.29 -6.64
N GLU A 36 0.28 2.38 -5.99
CA GLU A 36 0.17 3.68 -6.64
C GLU A 36 1.05 4.70 -5.93
N THR A 37 1.65 5.57 -6.70
CA THR A 37 2.40 6.69 -6.15
C THR A 37 1.68 7.96 -6.57
N LEU A 38 1.34 8.78 -5.60
CA LEU A 38 0.70 10.06 -5.87
C LEU A 38 1.66 11.17 -5.46
N ASN A 39 1.84 12.12 -6.35
CA ASN A 39 2.67 13.28 -6.08
C ASN A 39 1.77 14.49 -5.94
N LYS A 40 1.91 15.20 -4.84
CA LYS A 40 1.10 16.37 -4.63
C LYS A 40 1.93 17.38 -3.87
N SER A 41 2.12 18.55 -4.46
CA SER A 41 2.86 19.65 -3.83
C SER A 41 4.18 19.21 -3.23
N ASP A 42 5.00 18.57 -4.03
CA ASP A 42 6.33 18.12 -3.62
C ASP A 42 6.31 16.99 -2.58
N VAL A 43 5.16 16.46 -2.28
CA VAL A 43 5.06 15.35 -1.34
C VAL A 43 4.56 14.13 -2.12
N SER A 44 5.23 13.02 -1.93
CA SER A 44 4.85 11.77 -2.56
C SER A 44 4.16 10.87 -1.55
N PHE A 45 3.05 10.29 -1.95
CA PHE A 45 2.31 9.36 -1.11
C PHE A 45 2.26 8.02 -1.82
N ILE A 46 2.39 6.97 -1.07
CA ILE A 46 2.23 5.63 -1.60
C ILE A 46 0.90 5.10 -1.10
N THR A 47 0.07 4.68 -2.04
CA THR A 47 -1.19 4.05 -1.69
C THR A 47 -1.26 2.67 -2.33
N TYR A 48 -2.06 1.82 -1.75
CA TYR A 48 -2.23 0.47 -2.23
C TYR A 48 -3.71 0.19 -2.45
N VAL A 49 -4.03 -0.49 -3.53
CA VAL A 49 -5.36 -1.03 -3.71
C VAL A 49 -5.27 -2.48 -3.29
N VAL A 50 -6.12 -2.87 -2.36
CA VAL A 50 -6.11 -4.22 -1.83
C VAL A 50 -7.49 -4.84 -2.05
N MET A 51 -7.52 -6.15 -2.21
CA MET A 51 -8.77 -6.87 -2.45
C MET A 51 -8.97 -7.90 -1.37
N THR A 52 -10.14 -7.90 -0.76
CA THR A 52 -10.49 -8.87 0.26
C THR A 52 -10.95 -10.16 -0.40
N LYS A 53 -11.07 -11.23 0.39
CA LYS A 53 -11.49 -12.53 -0.13
C LYS A 53 -12.86 -12.49 -0.78
N ASP A 54 -13.74 -11.62 -0.30
CA ASP A 54 -15.07 -11.51 -0.85
C ASP A 54 -15.15 -10.56 -2.05
N GLY A 55 -14.00 -10.15 -2.56
CA GLY A 55 -13.95 -9.36 -3.80
C GLY A 55 -14.14 -7.86 -3.65
N ARG A 56 -14.06 -7.34 -2.45
CA ARG A 56 -14.17 -5.90 -2.23
C ARG A 56 -12.81 -5.25 -2.37
N PHE A 57 -12.78 -4.04 -2.90
CA PHE A 57 -11.55 -3.29 -3.12
C PHE A 57 -11.47 -2.13 -2.15
N PHE A 58 -10.29 -1.88 -1.62
CA PHE A 58 -10.05 -0.75 -0.74
C PHE A 58 -8.74 -0.10 -1.13
N ARG A 59 -8.71 1.24 -1.08
CA ARG A 59 -7.47 1.99 -1.27
C ARG A 59 -7.02 2.45 0.09
N ARG A 60 -5.77 2.14 0.45
CA ARG A 60 -5.24 2.47 1.76
C ARG A 60 -3.83 3.01 1.64
N TYR A 61 -3.48 3.91 2.56
CA TYR A 61 -2.13 4.41 2.66
C TYR A 61 -1.25 3.33 3.28
N GLU A 62 0.04 3.43 3.02
CA GLU A 62 0.98 2.43 3.51
C GLU A 62 0.91 2.26 5.02
N TYR A 63 0.76 3.36 5.75
CA TYR A 63 0.74 3.26 7.21
C TYR A 63 -0.52 2.59 7.76
N GLU A 64 -1.55 2.45 6.94
CA GLU A 64 -2.78 1.81 7.38
C GLU A 64 -2.72 0.29 7.26
N LEU A 65 -1.72 -0.22 6.57
CA LEU A 65 -1.61 -1.64 6.30
C LEU A 65 -0.53 -2.28 7.17
N ASN A 66 -0.77 -3.51 7.57
CA ASN A 66 0.22 -4.29 8.30
C ASN A 66 0.42 -5.61 7.57
N ASP A 67 1.61 -6.17 7.72
CA ASP A 67 1.90 -7.46 7.16
C ASP A 67 0.99 -8.48 7.85
N LEU A 68 0.43 -9.40 7.10
CA LEU A 68 -0.50 -10.37 7.66
C LEU A 68 0.18 -11.26 8.68
N THR A 69 1.46 -11.49 8.54
CA THR A 69 2.20 -12.37 9.44
C THR A 69 2.79 -11.65 10.66
N SER A 70 2.63 -10.37 10.77
CA SER A 70 3.23 -9.63 11.89
C SER A 70 2.28 -9.38 13.03
#